data_af49b70e33f6ecef4d46ec9c445e5747
#
_entry.id   af49b70e33f6ecef4d46ec9c445e5747
#
_cell.length_a   1.000
_cell.length_b   1.000
_cell.length_c   1.000
_cell.angle_alpha   90.00
_cell.angle_beta   90.00
_cell.angle_gamma   90.00
#
_symmetry.space_group_name_H-M   'P 1'
#
loop_
_entity.id
_entity.type
_entity.pdbx_description
1 polymer ?
#
loop_
_entity_poly.entity_id
_entity_poly.type
_entity_poly.pdbx_seq_one_letter_code
_entity_poly.pdbx_strand_id
1 'polypeptide(L)'
;DVSDGDIFGFAMNLDAASGSKTVIVQKNGSTIDTVTIPTANEDNIFIPIAGDTSGTDSILKMNFGGTPNPTPSSAVSDANGFGAFEYSPTIGGVAYLALCTKNLGSNG
;
A
#
# COMPACT_ATOMS: atom_id res chain seq x y z
N ASP A 1 -7.74 -15.19 -7.61
CA ASP A 1 -7.00 -15.19 -8.88
C ASP A 1 -6.55 -13.77 -9.19
N VAL A 2 -5.43 -13.64 -9.88
CA VAL A 2 -4.86 -12.39 -10.38
C VAL A 2 -5.03 -12.35 -11.88
N SER A 3 -5.44 -11.20 -12.41
CA SER A 3 -5.65 -10.97 -13.84
C SER A 3 -4.89 -9.73 -14.31
N ASP A 4 -4.65 -9.63 -15.60
CA ASP A 4 -4.04 -8.44 -16.19
C ASP A 4 -4.86 -7.19 -15.86
N GLY A 5 -4.18 -6.15 -15.41
CA GLY A 5 -4.80 -4.90 -15.01
C GLY A 5 -5.30 -4.85 -13.58
N ASP A 6 -5.23 -5.94 -12.81
CA ASP A 6 -5.55 -5.88 -11.39
C ASP A 6 -4.59 -4.95 -10.63
N ILE A 7 -5.15 -4.17 -9.74
CA ILE A 7 -4.41 -3.23 -8.89
C ILE A 7 -4.52 -3.68 -7.44
N PHE A 8 -3.38 -3.96 -6.83
CA PHE A 8 -3.28 -4.30 -5.42
C PHE A 8 -2.82 -3.09 -4.62
N GLY A 9 -3.53 -2.81 -3.54
CA GLY A 9 -3.18 -1.82 -2.53
C GLY A 9 -2.73 -2.49 -1.24
N PHE A 10 -1.69 -1.95 -0.62
CA PHE A 10 -1.21 -2.39 0.68
C PHE A 10 -1.15 -1.20 1.62
N ALA A 11 -1.79 -1.31 2.78
CA ALA A 11 -1.79 -0.27 3.79
C ALA A 11 -1.39 -0.87 5.14
N MET A 12 -0.45 -0.22 5.84
CA MET A 12 0.03 -0.66 7.14
C MET A 12 -0.40 0.33 8.22
N ASN A 13 -1.09 -0.13 9.24
CA ASN A 13 -1.38 0.65 10.43
C ASN A 13 -0.39 0.25 11.54
N LEU A 14 0.68 1.03 11.67
CA LEU A 14 1.71 0.83 12.68
C LEU A 14 1.49 1.68 13.94
N ASP A 15 0.57 2.66 13.89
CA ASP A 15 0.25 3.54 15.02
C ASP A 15 -0.81 2.94 15.96
N ALA A 16 -1.42 1.82 15.58
CA ALA A 16 -2.34 1.11 16.44
C ALA A 16 -1.64 0.58 17.70
N ALA A 17 -2.41 0.35 18.76
CA ALA A 17 -1.91 -0.28 19.98
C ALA A 17 -1.26 -1.64 19.68
N SER A 18 -0.31 -2.04 20.53
CA SER A 18 0.33 -3.36 20.43
C SER A 18 -0.72 -4.48 20.39
N GLY A 19 -0.52 -5.43 19.52
CA GLY A 19 -1.46 -6.51 19.22
C GLY A 19 -2.60 -6.13 18.26
N SER A 20 -2.67 -4.86 17.82
CA SER A 20 -3.70 -4.37 16.91
C SER A 20 -3.15 -3.74 15.63
N LYS A 21 -1.84 -3.81 15.41
CA LYS A 21 -1.20 -3.35 14.17
C LYS A 21 -1.54 -4.28 13.02
N THR A 22 -1.84 -3.72 11.87
CA THR A 22 -2.36 -4.49 10.73
C THR A 22 -1.72 -4.12 9.41
N VAL A 23 -1.75 -5.09 8.50
CA VAL A 23 -1.57 -4.87 7.06
C VAL A 23 -2.89 -5.18 6.36
N ILE A 24 -3.41 -4.23 5.63
CA ILE A 24 -4.62 -4.39 4.82
C ILE A 24 -4.20 -4.62 3.38
N VAL A 25 -4.79 -5.62 2.76
CA VAL A 25 -4.62 -5.92 1.32
C VAL A 25 -5.91 -5.60 0.59
N GLN A 26 -5.80 -4.79 -0.44
CA GLN A 26 -6.91 -4.48 -1.33
C GLN A 26 -6.65 -5.02 -2.72
N LYS A 27 -7.73 -5.36 -3.42
CA LYS A 27 -7.74 -5.63 -4.86
C LYS A 27 -8.81 -4.75 -5.51
N ASN A 28 -8.40 -3.96 -6.48
CA ASN A 28 -9.28 -3.05 -7.23
C ASN A 28 -10.14 -2.15 -6.31
N GLY A 29 -9.51 -1.61 -5.25
CA GLY A 29 -10.15 -0.74 -4.27
C GLY A 29 -10.97 -1.42 -3.18
N SER A 30 -11.14 -2.75 -3.24
CA SER A 30 -11.87 -3.53 -2.23
C SER A 30 -10.91 -4.27 -1.32
N THR A 31 -11.13 -4.21 0.00
CA THR A 31 -10.35 -4.99 0.95
C THR A 31 -10.63 -6.48 0.78
N ILE A 32 -9.57 -7.25 0.55
CA ILE A 32 -9.66 -8.70 0.40
C ILE A 32 -9.06 -9.45 1.59
N ASP A 33 -8.18 -8.80 2.36
CA ASP A 33 -7.59 -9.37 3.55
C ASP A 33 -7.13 -8.30 4.54
N THR A 34 -7.08 -8.66 5.82
CA THR A 34 -6.52 -7.85 6.89
C THR A 34 -5.71 -8.75 7.81
N VAL A 35 -4.40 -8.59 7.80
CA VAL A 35 -3.47 -9.40 8.57
C VAL A 35 -3.03 -8.63 9.81
N THR A 36 -3.24 -9.19 11.00
CA THR A 36 -2.68 -8.63 12.23
C THR A 36 -1.19 -8.99 12.31
N ILE A 37 -0.36 -7.99 12.58
CA ILE A 37 1.07 -8.18 12.78
C ILE A 37 1.26 -8.81 14.16
N PRO A 38 1.92 -9.97 14.26
CA PRO A 38 2.20 -10.58 15.57
C PRO A 38 3.00 -9.63 16.46
N THR A 39 2.66 -9.54 17.75
CA THR A 39 3.30 -8.63 18.71
C THR A 39 4.83 -8.75 18.72
N ALA A 40 5.36 -9.96 18.55
CA ALA A 40 6.79 -10.21 18.50
C ALA A 40 7.48 -9.57 17.26
N ASN A 41 6.71 -9.15 16.26
CA ASN A 41 7.22 -8.59 15.00
C ASN A 41 6.91 -7.10 14.83
N GLU A 42 6.24 -6.46 15.77
CA GLU A 42 5.76 -5.08 15.63
C GLU A 42 6.86 -4.03 15.55
N ASP A 43 8.04 -4.34 16.08
CA ASP A 43 9.22 -3.48 16.07
C ASP A 43 10.21 -3.84 14.94
N ASN A 44 9.84 -4.78 14.08
CA ASN A 44 10.68 -5.18 12.97
C ASN A 44 10.62 -4.17 11.81
N ILE A 45 11.63 -4.23 10.95
CA ILE A 45 11.66 -3.49 9.69
C ILE A 45 10.83 -4.26 8.66
N PHE A 46 9.90 -3.56 8.00
CA PHE A 46 9.06 -4.12 6.95
C PHE A 46 9.56 -3.65 5.58
N ILE A 47 9.73 -4.59 4.66
CA ILE A 47 10.16 -4.32 3.29
C ILE A 47 9.08 -4.88 2.35
N PRO A 48 8.47 -4.06 1.47
CA PRO A 48 7.54 -4.55 0.47
C PRO A 48 8.30 -5.40 -0.56
N ILE A 49 7.78 -6.60 -0.81
CA ILE A 49 8.32 -7.51 -1.81
C ILE A 49 7.19 -7.95 -2.72
N ALA A 50 7.41 -7.90 -4.03
CA ALA A 50 6.51 -8.47 -5.01
C ALA A 50 7.32 -9.32 -5.99
N GLY A 51 6.77 -10.45 -6.38
CA GLY A 51 7.40 -11.36 -7.30
C GLY A 51 6.38 -12.26 -7.99
N ASP A 52 6.77 -12.85 -9.10
CA ASP A 52 6.01 -13.82 -9.82
C ASP A 52 6.69 -15.20 -9.73
N THR A 53 5.91 -16.22 -9.47
CA THR A 53 6.34 -17.62 -9.41
C THR A 53 5.79 -18.45 -10.58
N SER A 54 5.04 -17.81 -11.49
CA SER A 54 4.49 -18.47 -12.66
C SER A 54 5.58 -18.71 -13.73
N GLY A 55 5.35 -19.66 -14.61
CA GLY A 55 6.25 -19.94 -15.72
C GLY A 55 6.08 -18.98 -16.92
N THR A 56 5.30 -17.91 -16.78
CA THR A 56 5.06 -16.89 -17.80
C THR A 56 5.51 -15.53 -17.27
N ASP A 57 6.04 -14.69 -18.15
CA ASP A 57 6.54 -13.38 -17.80
C ASP A 57 5.39 -12.49 -17.28
N SER A 58 5.56 -11.92 -16.10
CA SER A 58 4.65 -10.94 -15.50
C SER A 58 5.31 -9.58 -15.37
N ILE A 59 4.56 -8.52 -15.65
CA ILE A 59 5.02 -7.15 -15.47
C ILE A 59 4.36 -6.60 -14.21
N LEU A 60 5.17 -6.36 -13.17
CA LEU A 60 4.74 -5.72 -11.94
C LEU A 60 5.17 -4.25 -11.94
N LYS A 61 4.23 -3.36 -11.71
CA LYS A 61 4.49 -1.91 -11.57
C LYS A 61 4.16 -1.50 -10.16
N MET A 62 5.07 -0.74 -9.53
CA MET A 62 4.92 -0.30 -8.14
C MET A 62 4.71 1.21 -8.05
N ASN A 63 3.79 1.63 -7.19
CA ASN A 63 3.50 3.03 -6.91
C ASN A 63 3.56 3.27 -5.39
N PHE A 64 4.59 3.96 -4.94
CA PHE A 64 4.79 4.35 -3.54
C PHE A 64 4.41 5.81 -3.26
N GLY A 65 3.74 6.48 -4.21
CA GLY A 65 3.33 7.87 -4.07
C GLY A 65 4.32 8.89 -4.64
N GLY A 66 5.35 8.43 -5.35
CA GLY A 66 6.21 9.27 -6.19
C GLY A 66 5.59 9.52 -7.57
N THR A 67 6.40 9.40 -8.63
CA THR A 67 5.87 9.41 -10.01
C THR A 67 5.03 8.14 -10.21
N PRO A 68 3.74 8.27 -10.52
CA PRO A 68 2.86 7.11 -10.64
C PRO A 68 3.22 6.27 -11.87
N ASN A 69 3.28 4.95 -11.67
CA ASN A 69 3.44 3.99 -12.76
C ASN A 69 2.71 2.68 -12.40
N PRO A 70 1.57 2.35 -13.00
CA PRO A 70 0.92 3.07 -14.11
C PRO A 70 0.33 4.43 -13.69
N THR A 71 0.05 5.29 -14.67
CA THR A 71 -0.69 6.53 -14.44
C THR A 71 -2.13 6.19 -14.07
N PRO A 72 -2.65 6.65 -12.92
CA PRO A 72 -4.03 6.41 -12.53
C PRO A 72 -5.04 7.03 -13.50
N SER A 73 -6.19 6.39 -13.67
CA SER A 73 -7.29 6.89 -14.50
C SER A 73 -7.99 8.10 -13.85
N SER A 74 -8.05 8.09 -12.52
CA SER A 74 -8.61 9.19 -11.72
C SER A 74 -7.79 9.29 -10.42
N ALA A 75 -6.72 10.07 -10.45
CA ALA A 75 -5.75 10.13 -9.37
C ALA A 75 -6.35 10.65 -8.05
N VAL A 76 -6.12 9.91 -6.97
CA VAL A 76 -6.45 10.30 -5.61
C VAL A 76 -5.15 10.42 -4.80
N SER A 77 -5.00 11.52 -4.08
CA SER A 77 -3.87 11.73 -3.17
C SER A 77 -4.17 11.21 -1.76
N ASP A 78 -3.11 11.08 -0.95
CA ASP A 78 -3.25 10.85 0.47
C ASP A 78 -3.75 12.10 1.24
N ALA A 79 -3.91 11.99 2.56
CA ALA A 79 -4.40 13.08 3.41
C ALA A 79 -3.48 14.32 3.42
N ASN A 80 -2.21 14.17 3.07
CA ASN A 80 -1.25 15.26 2.95
C ASN A 80 -1.19 15.87 1.53
N GLY A 81 -2.00 15.36 0.60
CA GLY A 81 -2.03 15.79 -0.79
C GLY A 81 -0.90 15.20 -1.63
N PHE A 82 -0.25 14.14 -1.18
CA PHE A 82 0.85 13.49 -1.89
C PHE A 82 0.43 12.16 -2.51
N GLY A 83 1.18 11.77 -3.52
CA GLY A 83 0.91 10.58 -4.30
C GLY A 83 -0.19 10.78 -5.34
N ALA A 84 -0.31 9.79 -6.21
CA ALA A 84 -1.37 9.69 -7.20
C ALA A 84 -1.73 8.21 -7.33
N PHE A 85 -2.81 7.81 -6.69
CA PHE A 85 -3.25 6.43 -6.60
C PHE A 85 -4.55 6.23 -7.38
N GLU A 86 -4.77 5.05 -7.94
CA GLU A 86 -6.04 4.72 -8.61
C GLU A 86 -7.20 4.63 -7.62
N TYR A 87 -6.94 4.15 -6.40
CA TYR A 87 -7.92 4.02 -5.33
C TYR A 87 -7.52 4.83 -4.10
N SER A 88 -8.52 5.29 -3.35
CA SER A 88 -8.29 6.12 -2.17
C SER A 88 -7.42 5.40 -1.13
N PRO A 89 -6.38 6.05 -0.60
CA PRO A 89 -5.63 5.55 0.54
C PRO A 89 -6.35 5.73 1.88
N THR A 90 -7.61 6.17 1.88
CA THR A 90 -8.48 6.14 3.07
C THR A 90 -9.27 4.84 3.07
N ILE A 91 -8.98 3.95 4.01
CA ILE A 91 -9.54 2.61 4.08
C ILE A 91 -10.21 2.42 5.43
N GLY A 92 -11.50 2.07 5.43
CA GLY A 92 -12.27 1.88 6.66
C GLY A 92 -12.33 3.13 7.56
N GLY A 93 -12.24 4.32 6.97
CA GLY A 93 -12.21 5.59 7.69
C GLY A 93 -10.83 5.98 8.24
N VAL A 94 -9.81 5.17 8.03
CA VAL A 94 -8.41 5.47 8.41
C VAL A 94 -7.68 6.02 7.20
N ALA A 95 -7.04 7.18 7.34
CA ALA A 95 -6.21 7.78 6.31
C ALA A 95 -4.78 7.22 6.37
N TYR A 96 -4.34 6.60 5.29
CA TYR A 96 -2.97 6.10 5.13
C TYR A 96 -2.16 7.08 4.29
N LEU A 97 -0.89 7.25 4.63
CA LEU A 97 0.03 8.13 3.93
C LEU A 97 0.83 7.36 2.89
N ALA A 98 1.09 8.01 1.77
CA ALA A 98 1.97 7.48 0.73
C ALA A 98 3.38 7.23 1.29
N LEU A 99 3.99 6.10 0.95
CA LEU A 99 5.37 5.80 1.29
C LEU A 99 6.30 6.57 0.33
N CYS A 100 6.41 7.87 0.52
CA CYS A 100 7.25 8.73 -0.30
C CYS A 100 8.02 9.73 0.57
N THR A 101 9.12 10.25 0.03
CA THR A 101 10.01 11.17 0.75
C THR A 101 9.31 12.44 1.22
N LYS A 102 8.26 12.89 0.53
CA LYS A 102 7.48 14.07 0.92
C LYS A 102 6.74 13.90 2.25
N ASN A 103 6.33 12.67 2.57
CA ASN A 103 5.70 12.36 3.87
C ASN A 103 6.73 12.15 4.99
N LEU A 104 7.99 11.92 4.66
CA LEU A 104 9.07 11.77 5.65
C LEU A 104 9.59 13.11 6.18
N GLY A 105 9.10 14.23 5.65
CA GLY A 105 9.51 15.58 6.06
C GLY A 105 10.98 15.86 5.77
N SER A 106 11.60 16.69 6.63
CA SER A 106 13.01 17.07 6.47
C SER A 106 13.99 15.91 6.73
N ASN A 107 13.51 14.78 7.22
CA ASN A 107 14.31 13.58 7.49
C ASN A 107 14.19 12.52 6.38
N GLY A 108 13.44 12.81 5.36
CA GLY A 108 13.22 11.92 4.22
C GLY A 108 14.12 12.23 3.02
#